data_57beb681fdc2b1868bf7e8bd3e55e202
#
_entry.id   57beb681fdc2b1868bf7e8bd3e55e202
#
_cell.length_a   1.000
_cell.length_b   1.000
_cell.length_c   1.000
_cell.angle_alpha   90.00
_cell.angle_beta   90.00
_cell.angle_gamma   90.00
#
_symmetry.space_group_name_H-M   'P 1'
#
loop_
_entity.id
_entity.type
_entity.pdbx_description
1 polymer ?
#
loop_
_entity_poly.entity_id
_entity_poly.type
_entity_poly.pdbx_seq_one_letter_code
_entity_poly.pdbx_strand_id
1 'polypeptide(L)'
;MSFDLKIVNGDLVLNQGDLKTIQDSEKLIQDILKICLTDVGANPLHPSYGSFLSRSIIGNAMNVDVIVQIGTSQINNCLTNLQHLQQLQLKSFQKVSADEQLAAITGISIIRSAFDPRLFNVKIKGLTKGFQPVSTAFTVSTI
;
A
#
# COMPACT_ATOMS: atom_id res chain seq x y z
N MET A 1 1.94 -8.69 19.42
CA MET A 1 1.96 -9.15 18.02
C MET A 1 0.57 -8.98 17.46
N SER A 2 0.40 -8.17 16.46
CA SER A 2 -0.87 -7.99 15.77
C SER A 2 -0.96 -8.95 14.57
N PHE A 3 -2.15 -9.25 14.11
CA PHE A 3 -2.38 -10.07 12.93
C PHE A 3 -3.48 -9.46 12.07
N ASP A 4 -3.52 -9.87 10.81
CA ASP A 4 -4.59 -9.51 9.88
C ASP A 4 -5.03 -10.76 9.11
N LEU A 5 -6.18 -10.72 8.49
CA LEU A 5 -6.65 -11.78 7.60
C LEU A 5 -5.96 -11.66 6.26
N LYS A 6 -5.44 -12.78 5.73
CA LYS A 6 -4.75 -12.79 4.43
C LYS A 6 -5.74 -12.56 3.30
N ILE A 7 -5.42 -11.58 2.45
CA ILE A 7 -6.17 -11.25 1.23
C ILE A 7 -5.25 -11.53 0.02
N VAL A 8 -5.76 -12.29 -0.96
CA VAL A 8 -5.09 -12.52 -2.23
C VAL A 8 -6.09 -12.27 -3.35
N ASN A 9 -5.71 -11.42 -4.32
CA ASN A 9 -6.57 -11.02 -5.44
C ASN A 9 -7.95 -10.49 -5.02
N GLY A 10 -8.01 -9.78 -3.89
CA GLY A 10 -9.24 -9.19 -3.37
C GLY A 10 -10.14 -10.14 -2.57
N ASP A 11 -9.73 -11.39 -2.34
CA ASP A 11 -10.51 -12.38 -1.63
C ASP A 11 -9.74 -12.94 -0.41
N LEU A 12 -10.50 -13.39 0.59
CA LEU A 12 -9.95 -14.01 1.80
C LEU A 12 -9.42 -15.41 1.51
N VAL A 13 -8.27 -15.73 2.09
CA VAL A 13 -7.64 -17.04 1.93
C VAL A 13 -8.06 -17.98 3.06
N LEU A 14 -8.57 -19.15 2.68
CA LEU A 14 -8.89 -20.25 3.61
C LEU A 14 -7.73 -21.24 3.68
N ASN A 15 -7.47 -21.73 4.88
CA ASN A 15 -6.53 -22.81 5.13
C ASN A 15 -7.25 -23.90 5.93
N GLN A 16 -7.48 -25.06 5.32
CA GLN A 16 -8.18 -26.20 5.93
C GLN A 16 -9.56 -25.84 6.55
N GLY A 17 -10.27 -24.90 5.93
CA GLY A 17 -11.58 -24.42 6.39
C GLY A 17 -11.55 -23.23 7.34
N ASP A 18 -10.38 -22.82 7.83
CA ASP A 18 -10.19 -21.63 8.66
C ASP A 18 -9.61 -20.46 7.86
N LEU A 19 -9.90 -19.24 8.32
CA LEU A 19 -9.34 -18.02 7.73
C LEU A 19 -7.83 -17.94 8.02
N LYS A 20 -7.04 -17.78 6.96
CA LYS A 20 -5.59 -17.62 7.09
C LYS A 20 -5.24 -16.23 7.62
N THR A 21 -4.37 -16.18 8.62
CA THR A 21 -3.84 -14.94 9.18
C THR A 21 -2.42 -14.67 8.70
N ILE A 22 -2.03 -13.41 8.69
CA ILE A 22 -0.67 -12.94 8.41
C ILE A 22 -0.17 -12.06 9.53
N GLN A 23 1.15 -12.02 9.69
CA GLN A 23 1.85 -11.27 10.73
C GLN A 23 3.15 -10.66 10.15
N ASP A 24 3.77 -9.78 10.92
CA ASP A 24 5.09 -9.19 10.64
C ASP A 24 5.18 -8.55 9.25
N SER A 25 6.21 -8.87 8.48
CA SER A 25 6.46 -8.27 7.17
C SER A 25 5.36 -8.56 6.14
N GLU A 26 4.71 -9.73 6.18
CA GLU A 26 3.58 -10.04 5.30
C GLU A 26 2.38 -9.12 5.58
N LYS A 27 2.12 -8.86 6.87
CA LYS A 27 1.07 -7.91 7.26
C LYS A 27 1.41 -6.50 6.78
N LEU A 28 2.66 -6.06 6.93
CA LEU A 28 3.09 -4.74 6.44
C LEU A 28 2.92 -4.60 4.93
N ILE A 29 3.28 -5.61 4.15
CA ILE A 29 3.08 -5.63 2.70
C ILE A 29 1.58 -5.48 2.36
N GLN A 30 0.72 -6.20 3.06
CA GLN A 30 -0.73 -6.09 2.86
C GLN A 30 -1.26 -4.71 3.27
N ASP A 31 -0.76 -4.13 4.35
CA ASP A 31 -1.15 -2.79 4.80
C ASP A 31 -0.75 -1.71 3.78
N ILE A 32 0.43 -1.83 3.17
CA ILE A 32 0.87 -0.94 2.09
C ILE A 32 -0.08 -1.05 0.88
N LEU A 33 -0.42 -2.27 0.46
CA LEU A 33 -1.37 -2.48 -0.65
C LEU A 33 -2.74 -1.90 -0.33
N LYS A 34 -3.26 -2.16 0.87
CA LYS A 34 -4.58 -1.66 1.29
C LYS A 34 -4.65 -0.14 1.26
N ILE A 35 -3.65 0.56 1.80
CA ILE A 35 -3.69 2.03 1.84
C ILE A 35 -3.49 2.65 0.46
N CYS A 36 -2.67 2.05 -0.40
CA CYS A 36 -2.47 2.53 -1.77
C CYS A 36 -3.68 2.32 -2.67
N LEU A 37 -4.40 1.20 -2.51
CA LEU A 37 -5.54 0.83 -3.35
C LEU A 37 -6.89 1.33 -2.83
N THR A 38 -6.94 1.86 -1.63
CA THR A 38 -8.15 2.45 -1.05
C THR A 38 -8.24 3.93 -1.40
N ASP A 39 -9.37 4.38 -1.92
CA ASP A 39 -9.60 5.80 -2.16
C ASP A 39 -9.85 6.54 -0.84
N VAL A 40 -9.28 7.73 -0.71
CA VAL A 40 -9.55 8.61 0.43
C VAL A 40 -11.05 8.92 0.51
N GLY A 41 -11.61 8.78 1.70
CA GLY A 41 -13.04 8.97 1.95
C GLY A 41 -13.89 7.71 1.77
N ALA A 42 -13.32 6.59 1.30
CA ALA A 42 -14.04 5.32 1.17
C ALA A 42 -14.36 4.67 2.51
N ASN A 43 -13.53 4.92 3.54
CA ASN A 43 -13.75 4.40 4.88
C ASN A 43 -14.40 5.47 5.78
N PRO A 44 -15.69 5.31 6.19
CA PRO A 44 -16.37 6.31 7.01
C PRO A 44 -15.75 6.50 8.40
N LEU A 45 -15.12 5.46 8.95
CA LEU A 45 -14.49 5.51 10.28
C LEU A 45 -13.12 6.21 10.25
N HIS A 46 -12.45 6.16 9.11
CA HIS A 46 -11.16 6.81 8.89
C HIS A 46 -11.16 7.54 7.54
N PRO A 47 -11.78 8.73 7.45
CA PRO A 47 -11.94 9.44 6.17
C PRO A 47 -10.61 9.83 5.50
N SER A 48 -9.54 9.98 6.27
CA SER A 48 -8.20 10.30 5.77
C SER A 48 -7.40 9.07 5.32
N TYR A 49 -7.90 7.86 5.55
CA TYR A 49 -7.23 6.62 5.15
C TYR A 49 -7.37 6.41 3.64
N GLY A 50 -6.27 6.10 3.00
CA GLY A 50 -6.22 5.80 1.58
C GLY A 50 -5.29 6.72 0.80
N SER A 51 -5.44 6.70 -0.52
CA SER A 51 -4.67 7.52 -1.45
C SER A 51 -5.57 8.18 -2.48
N PHE A 52 -5.05 9.22 -3.15
CA PHE A 52 -5.65 9.81 -4.34
C PHE A 52 -5.08 9.22 -5.64
N LEU A 53 -4.36 8.11 -5.56
CA LEU A 53 -3.64 7.53 -6.70
C LEU A 53 -4.57 7.25 -7.88
N SER A 54 -5.65 6.54 -7.64
CA SER A 54 -6.65 6.20 -8.65
C SER A 54 -7.25 7.46 -9.29
N ARG A 55 -7.71 8.40 -8.48
CA ARG A 55 -8.33 9.66 -8.96
C ARG A 55 -7.35 10.56 -9.71
N SER A 56 -6.07 10.53 -9.35
CA SER A 56 -5.04 11.35 -9.99
C SER A 56 -4.62 10.83 -11.36
N ILE A 57 -4.76 9.53 -11.59
CA ILE A 57 -4.31 8.86 -12.81
C ILE A 57 -5.47 8.63 -13.77
N ILE A 58 -6.66 8.26 -13.27
CA ILE A 58 -7.84 7.98 -14.10
C ILE A 58 -8.28 9.21 -14.89
N GLY A 59 -8.49 9.03 -16.19
CA GLY A 59 -8.97 10.08 -17.09
C GLY A 59 -7.93 11.12 -17.48
N ASN A 60 -6.69 10.99 -17.04
CA ASN A 60 -5.62 11.90 -17.40
C ASN A 60 -4.91 11.43 -18.68
N ALA A 61 -5.10 12.18 -19.75
CA ALA A 61 -4.32 12.05 -21.00
C ALA A 61 -2.95 12.74 -20.91
N MET A 62 -2.37 12.79 -19.70
CA MET A 62 -1.12 13.48 -19.45
C MET A 62 0.09 12.70 -19.97
N ASN A 63 1.20 13.41 -20.14
CA ASN A 63 2.50 12.82 -20.39
C ASN A 63 2.86 11.79 -19.31
N VAL A 64 3.52 10.70 -19.69
CA VAL A 64 3.95 9.62 -18.80
C VAL A 64 4.77 10.17 -17.61
N ASP A 65 5.66 11.12 -17.85
CA ASP A 65 6.49 11.74 -16.82
C ASP A 65 5.65 12.44 -15.73
N VAL A 66 4.58 13.11 -16.14
CA VAL A 66 3.66 13.79 -15.21
C VAL A 66 2.87 12.77 -14.39
N ILE A 67 2.40 11.69 -15.03
CA ILE A 67 1.71 10.59 -14.33
C ILE A 67 2.63 9.93 -13.30
N VAL A 68 3.88 9.69 -13.65
CA VAL A 68 4.89 9.11 -12.74
C VAL A 68 5.15 10.04 -11.55
N GLN A 69 5.31 11.33 -11.79
CA GLN A 69 5.53 12.31 -10.72
C GLN A 69 4.33 12.40 -9.76
N ILE A 70 3.12 12.51 -10.31
CA ILE A 70 1.89 12.57 -9.51
C ILE A 70 1.71 11.26 -8.73
N GLY A 71 1.85 10.12 -9.38
CA GLY A 71 1.72 8.81 -8.76
C GLY A 71 2.72 8.61 -7.62
N THR A 72 3.99 8.96 -7.84
CA THR A 72 5.04 8.88 -6.81
C THR A 72 4.73 9.77 -5.62
N SER A 73 4.28 11.00 -5.85
CA SER A 73 3.87 11.92 -4.80
C SER A 73 2.70 11.37 -3.98
N GLN A 74 1.67 10.84 -4.63
CA GLN A 74 0.51 10.26 -3.95
C GLN A 74 0.87 9.03 -3.12
N ILE A 75 1.74 8.17 -3.64
CA ILE A 75 2.23 7.00 -2.90
C ILE A 75 3.03 7.44 -1.68
N ASN A 76 3.94 8.39 -1.82
CA ASN A 76 4.69 8.94 -0.67
C ASN A 76 3.76 9.49 0.41
N ASN A 77 2.73 10.23 0.01
CA ASN A 77 1.77 10.82 0.96
C ASN A 77 1.00 9.73 1.72
N CYS A 78 0.50 8.72 1.04
CA CYS A 78 -0.26 7.66 1.69
C CYS A 78 0.61 6.76 2.59
N LEU A 79 1.86 6.51 2.22
CA LEU A 79 2.80 5.74 3.04
C LEU A 79 3.26 6.53 4.27
N THR A 80 3.41 7.85 4.16
CA THR A 80 3.66 8.72 5.32
C THR A 80 2.46 8.68 6.29
N ASN A 81 1.25 8.67 5.76
CA ASN A 81 0.05 8.51 6.57
C ASN A 81 0.00 7.12 7.24
N LEU A 82 0.40 6.07 6.54
CA LEU A 82 0.52 4.72 7.13
C LEU A 82 1.49 4.72 8.31
N GLN A 83 2.66 5.33 8.16
CA GLN A 83 3.63 5.47 9.27
C GLN A 83 3.03 6.20 10.46
N HIS A 84 2.28 7.27 10.22
CA HIS A 84 1.59 8.00 11.27
C HIS A 84 0.55 7.14 12.00
N LEU A 85 -0.26 6.38 11.26
CA LEU A 85 -1.23 5.45 11.84
C LEU A 85 -0.55 4.36 12.69
N GLN A 86 0.58 3.83 12.23
CA GLN A 86 1.36 2.86 12.99
C GLN A 86 1.91 3.45 14.30
N GLN A 87 2.32 4.72 14.29
CA GLN A 87 2.73 5.42 15.51
C GLN A 87 1.57 5.61 16.49
N LEU A 88 0.36 5.89 15.99
CA LEU A 88 -0.85 5.95 16.82
C LEU A 88 -1.19 4.61 17.45
N GLN A 89 -1.02 3.50 16.72
CA GLN A 89 -1.19 2.15 17.26
C GLN A 89 -0.26 1.89 18.43
N LEU A 90 1.01 2.28 18.33
CA LEU A 90 1.98 2.16 19.42
C LEU A 90 1.57 2.99 20.65
N LYS A 91 1.12 4.22 20.42
CA LYS A 91 0.62 5.10 21.51
C LYS A 91 -0.63 4.54 22.19
N SER A 92 -1.43 3.76 21.48
CA SER A 92 -2.61 3.07 22.01
C SER A 92 -2.28 1.77 22.74
N PHE A 93 -1.01 1.51 23.04
CA PHE A 93 -0.51 0.32 23.72
C PHE A 93 -0.83 -1.01 22.99
N GLN A 94 -1.06 -0.95 21.66
CA GLN A 94 -1.18 -2.16 20.87
C GLN A 94 0.20 -2.82 20.69
N LYS A 95 0.22 -4.14 20.81
CA LYS A 95 1.45 -4.92 20.60
C LYS A 95 1.72 -5.04 19.10
N VAL A 96 2.63 -4.23 18.60
CA VAL A 96 3.06 -4.22 17.20
C VAL A 96 4.54 -4.61 17.14
N SER A 97 4.88 -5.59 16.31
CA SER A 97 6.28 -5.98 16.13
C SER A 97 7.06 -4.95 15.29
N ALA A 98 8.39 -4.99 15.36
CA ALA A 98 9.24 -4.11 14.56
C ALA A 98 9.07 -4.36 13.05
N ASP A 99 8.81 -5.60 12.65
CA ASP A 99 8.63 -5.98 11.25
C ASP A 99 7.24 -5.62 10.68
N GLU A 100 6.28 -5.27 11.52
CA GLU A 100 4.98 -4.72 11.12
C GLU A 100 5.02 -3.22 10.84
N GLN A 101 6.11 -2.53 11.17
CA GLN A 101 6.23 -1.08 11.08
C GLN A 101 7.13 -0.68 9.92
N LEU A 102 6.64 0.22 9.09
CA LEU A 102 7.42 0.81 8.01
C LEU A 102 8.40 1.85 8.58
N ALA A 103 9.71 1.62 8.41
CA ALA A 103 10.73 2.58 8.82
C ALA A 103 11.02 3.60 7.72
N ALA A 104 11.25 3.11 6.50
CA ALA A 104 11.62 3.96 5.37
C ALA A 104 11.14 3.37 4.06
N ILE A 105 10.91 4.25 3.09
CA ILE A 105 10.64 3.89 1.70
C ILE A 105 11.98 3.97 0.97
N THR A 106 12.43 2.83 0.42
CA THR A 106 13.72 2.75 -0.29
C THR A 106 13.60 2.98 -1.79
N GLY A 107 12.39 2.81 -2.36
CA GLY A 107 12.16 3.09 -3.75
C GLY A 107 10.71 2.94 -4.17
N ILE A 108 10.30 3.81 -5.10
CA ILE A 108 9.02 3.74 -5.79
C ILE A 108 9.31 3.76 -7.28
N SER A 109 8.80 2.77 -8.00
CA SER A 109 8.94 2.68 -9.46
C SER A 109 7.55 2.59 -10.08
N ILE A 110 7.27 3.48 -11.03
CA ILE A 110 6.03 3.48 -11.82
C ILE A 110 6.43 3.41 -13.28
N ILE A 111 6.09 2.30 -13.94
CA ILE A 111 6.47 2.02 -15.32
C ILE A 111 5.22 1.68 -16.11
N ARG A 112 5.06 2.30 -17.28
CA ARG A 112 3.99 1.96 -18.22
C ARG A 112 4.15 0.52 -18.69
N SER A 113 3.05 -0.23 -18.75
CA SER A 113 3.06 -1.59 -19.30
C SER A 113 3.45 -1.60 -20.78
N ALA A 114 4.29 -2.56 -21.17
CA ALA A 114 4.66 -2.76 -22.58
C ALA A 114 3.50 -3.33 -23.41
N PHE A 115 2.53 -3.99 -22.77
CA PHE A 115 1.41 -4.66 -23.43
C PHE A 115 0.17 -3.78 -23.55
N ASP A 116 -0.11 -2.94 -22.56
CA ASP A 116 -1.26 -2.04 -22.57
C ASP A 116 -0.82 -0.64 -22.11
N PRO A 117 -0.89 0.38 -22.99
CA PRO A 117 -0.46 1.73 -22.65
C PRO A 117 -1.32 2.42 -21.60
N ARG A 118 -2.45 1.84 -21.22
CA ARG A 118 -3.35 2.34 -20.18
C ARG A 118 -2.99 1.84 -18.78
N LEU A 119 -2.12 0.84 -18.70
CA LEU A 119 -1.72 0.21 -17.45
C LEU A 119 -0.35 0.69 -17.01
N PHE A 120 -0.23 0.99 -15.72
CA PHE A 120 1.04 1.32 -15.07
C PHE A 120 1.32 0.30 -13.98
N ASN A 121 2.52 -0.26 -14.03
CA ASN A 121 3.02 -1.16 -13.00
C ASN A 121 3.72 -0.34 -11.93
N VAL A 122 3.21 -0.43 -10.71
CA VAL A 122 3.76 0.25 -9.54
C VAL A 122 4.49 -0.77 -8.68
N LYS A 123 5.72 -0.46 -8.33
CA LYS A 123 6.54 -1.27 -7.42
C LYS A 123 7.04 -0.38 -6.28
N ILE A 124 6.77 -0.82 -5.06
CA ILE A 124 7.18 -0.11 -3.84
C ILE A 124 8.15 -1.00 -3.07
N LYS A 125 9.28 -0.44 -2.70
CA LYS A 125 10.28 -1.08 -1.83
C LYS A 125 10.41 -0.27 -0.56
N GLY A 126 10.51 -0.96 0.55
CA GLY A 126 10.66 -0.33 1.86
C GLY A 126 11.52 -1.16 2.80
N LEU A 127 11.73 -0.61 3.98
CA LEU A 127 12.47 -1.23 5.07
C LEU A 127 11.62 -1.18 6.32
N THR A 128 11.54 -2.30 7.04
CA THR A 128 10.87 -2.36 8.33
C THR A 128 11.74 -1.76 9.43
N LYS A 129 11.16 -1.44 10.58
CA LYS A 129 11.94 -1.05 11.76
C LYS A 129 12.84 -2.17 12.27
N GLY A 130 12.57 -3.43 11.93
CA GLY A 130 13.44 -4.59 12.17
C GLY A 130 14.52 -4.78 11.10
N PHE A 131 14.71 -3.81 10.18
CA PHE A 131 15.69 -3.85 9.09
C PHE A 131 15.44 -4.97 8.06
N GLN A 132 14.20 -5.44 7.95
CA GLN A 132 13.83 -6.40 6.91
C GLN A 132 13.36 -5.66 5.65
N PRO A 133 13.88 -6.01 4.45
CA PRO A 133 13.40 -5.44 3.21
C PRO A 133 12.00 -5.98 2.89
N VAL A 134 11.12 -5.08 2.45
CA VAL A 134 9.78 -5.43 1.98
C VAL A 134 9.57 -4.86 0.57
N SER A 135 8.85 -5.59 -0.25
CA SER A 135 8.56 -5.18 -1.62
C SER A 135 7.15 -5.61 -2.00
N THR A 136 6.44 -4.73 -2.67
CA THR A 136 5.12 -5.04 -3.22
C THR A 136 4.95 -4.42 -4.59
N ALA A 137 4.07 -5.00 -5.40
CA ALA A 137 3.76 -4.50 -6.74
C ALA A 137 2.26 -4.62 -7.01
N PHE A 138 1.73 -3.65 -7.74
CA PHE A 138 0.35 -3.65 -8.21
C PHE A 138 0.24 -2.87 -9.52
N THR A 139 -0.91 -2.98 -10.17
CA THR A 139 -1.17 -2.32 -11.45
C THR A 139 -2.27 -1.28 -11.28
N VAL A 140 -2.08 -0.12 -11.88
CA VAL A 140 -3.07 0.97 -11.92
C VAL A 140 -3.45 1.25 -13.37
N SER A 141 -4.74 1.43 -13.63
CA SER A 141 -5.27 1.79 -14.94
C SER A 141 -5.59 3.29 -15.03
N THR A 142 -5.37 3.87 -16.20
CA THR A 142 -5.77 5.26 -16.51
C THR A 142 -7.22 5.40 -16.95
N ILE A 143 -7.92 4.30 -17.03
CA ILE A 143 -9.34 4.28 -17.42
C ILE A 143 -10.16 3.68 -16.28
#